data_f336176e95466fa1e78be87546264890
#
_entry.id   f336176e95466fa1e78be87546264890
#
_cell.length_a   1.000
_cell.length_b   1.000
_cell.length_c   1.000
_cell.angle_alpha   90.00
_cell.angle_beta   90.00
_cell.angle_gamma   90.00
#
_symmetry.space_group_name_H-M   'P 1'
#
loop_
_entity.id
_entity.type
_entity.pdbx_description
1 polymer ?
#
loop_
_entity_poly.entity_id
_entity_poly.type
_entity_poly.pdbx_seq_one_letter_code
_entity_poly.pdbx_strand_id
1 'polypeptide(L)'
;MRYVIIGAGAVGGTIGVRLAQAGRDVTLVARGAHLDAIRARGLTLRQPDGEVTARLAAVDGPDDQPLPADTVLVLTVKSQDTAGALAAWVDAPVAGGGTAGERLPLVTAQNGVANERAALRLFADVHPVCVWLPATHLEPGMVVANGYPHPGMLHVGRYPSGADDTDQGVAADLTAAGFVAPIRPDVMRWKYGKLLSNLGNGLQALLGRDIPEALIERVRAEGLAAFAAASIAHTSPEEEKAERGDLVQQRPVDGEGRSGGSTWQSLARGTGSTEVDHLNGEITLLGRLHGVPTPANVAVQRAVRRAVRERIAAGAFPLAELEKMIA
;
A
#
# COMPACT_ATOMS: atom_id res chain seq x y z
N MET A 1 7.09 -15.33 -15.03
CA MET A 1 7.20 -13.85 -14.97
C MET A 1 8.39 -13.48 -14.10
N ARG A 2 9.06 -12.39 -14.41
CA ARG A 2 10.07 -11.71 -13.57
C ARG A 2 9.41 -10.54 -12.87
N TYR A 3 9.88 -10.19 -11.69
CA TYR A 3 9.29 -9.13 -10.91
C TYR A 3 10.30 -8.07 -10.51
N VAL A 4 9.99 -6.81 -10.75
CA VAL A 4 10.72 -5.66 -10.21
C VAL A 4 9.84 -4.99 -9.17
N ILE A 5 10.21 -5.11 -7.89
CA ILE A 5 9.43 -4.57 -6.77
C ILE A 5 9.90 -3.15 -6.47
N ILE A 6 9.17 -2.16 -6.96
CA ILE A 6 9.48 -0.74 -6.81
C ILE A 6 9.04 -0.27 -5.42
N GLY A 7 9.97 -0.35 -4.47
CA GLY A 7 9.78 -0.03 -3.05
C GLY A 7 9.81 -1.24 -2.14
N ALA A 8 10.99 -1.73 -1.75
CA ALA A 8 11.20 -2.90 -0.88
C ALA A 8 10.84 -2.66 0.60
N GLY A 9 9.80 -1.84 0.89
CA GLY A 9 9.28 -1.60 2.23
C GLY A 9 8.44 -2.77 2.75
N ALA A 10 7.55 -2.51 3.74
CA ALA A 10 6.74 -3.54 4.39
C ALA A 10 5.96 -4.43 3.39
N VAL A 11 5.21 -3.81 2.48
CA VAL A 11 4.41 -4.54 1.47
C VAL A 11 5.32 -5.16 0.42
N GLY A 12 6.13 -4.36 -0.25
CA GLY A 12 6.96 -4.82 -1.36
C GLY A 12 8.03 -5.81 -0.94
N GLY A 13 8.67 -5.60 0.21
CA GLY A 13 9.64 -6.54 0.76
C GLY A 13 9.02 -7.90 1.07
N THR A 14 7.83 -7.92 1.69
CA THR A 14 7.11 -9.18 1.97
C THR A 14 6.72 -9.89 0.66
N ILE A 15 6.14 -9.17 -0.31
CA ILE A 15 5.78 -9.74 -1.61
C ILE A 15 7.03 -10.28 -2.32
N GLY A 16 8.12 -9.49 -2.37
CA GLY A 16 9.34 -9.87 -3.06
C GLY A 16 10.01 -11.12 -2.48
N VAL A 17 10.15 -11.20 -1.15
CA VAL A 17 10.73 -12.39 -0.50
C VAL A 17 9.86 -13.62 -0.74
N ARG A 18 8.55 -13.51 -0.64
CA ARG A 18 7.62 -14.63 -0.83
C ARG A 18 7.60 -15.11 -2.29
N LEU A 19 7.61 -14.21 -3.27
CA LEU A 19 7.72 -14.56 -4.68
C LEU A 19 9.05 -15.29 -4.98
N ALA A 20 10.14 -14.82 -4.41
CA ALA A 20 11.45 -15.48 -4.56
C ALA A 20 11.46 -16.88 -3.94
N GLN A 21 10.84 -17.09 -2.77
CA GLN A 21 10.67 -18.42 -2.19
C GLN A 21 9.83 -19.34 -3.08
N ALA A 22 8.88 -18.79 -3.84
CA ALA A 22 8.12 -19.53 -4.84
C ALA A 22 8.87 -19.72 -6.18
N GLY A 23 10.18 -19.42 -6.23
CA GLY A 23 11.03 -19.63 -7.39
C GLY A 23 10.88 -18.57 -8.48
N ARG A 24 10.32 -17.40 -8.19
CA ARG A 24 10.25 -16.29 -9.15
C ARG A 24 11.55 -15.48 -9.13
N ASP A 25 11.92 -14.95 -10.29
CA ASP A 25 13.04 -14.00 -10.43
C ASP A 25 12.58 -12.63 -9.94
N VAL A 26 13.24 -12.10 -8.89
CA VAL A 26 12.82 -10.89 -8.20
C VAL A 26 14.00 -9.93 -8.06
N THR A 27 13.80 -8.69 -8.51
CA THR A 27 14.69 -7.56 -8.22
C THR A 27 13.96 -6.59 -7.27
N LEU A 28 14.63 -6.21 -6.19
CA LEU A 28 14.11 -5.24 -5.22
C LEU A 28 14.63 -3.84 -5.54
N VAL A 29 13.76 -2.84 -5.50
CA VAL A 29 14.15 -1.44 -5.60
C VAL A 29 14.05 -0.82 -4.21
N ALA A 30 15.17 -0.32 -3.68
CA ALA A 30 15.28 0.29 -2.36
C ALA A 30 16.24 1.47 -2.38
N ARG A 31 16.32 2.23 -1.29
CA ARG A 31 17.19 3.40 -1.19
C ARG A 31 17.92 3.46 0.14
N GLY A 32 19.08 4.16 0.16
CA GLY A 32 19.84 4.47 1.37
C GLY A 32 20.15 3.23 2.21
N ALA A 33 20.15 3.37 3.53
CA ALA A 33 20.53 2.31 4.46
C ALA A 33 19.77 1.00 4.28
N HIS A 34 18.52 1.05 3.77
CA HIS A 34 17.76 -0.17 3.49
C HIS A 34 18.34 -0.93 2.29
N LEU A 35 18.68 -0.23 1.21
CA LEU A 35 19.36 -0.82 0.05
C LEU A 35 20.72 -1.41 0.44
N ASP A 36 21.52 -0.63 1.19
CA ASP A 36 22.84 -1.08 1.62
C ASP A 36 22.75 -2.36 2.46
N ALA A 37 21.77 -2.43 3.36
CA ALA A 37 21.51 -3.60 4.18
C ALA A 37 21.09 -4.82 3.33
N ILE A 38 20.20 -4.63 2.34
CA ILE A 38 19.76 -5.71 1.45
C ILE A 38 20.94 -6.23 0.63
N ARG A 39 21.77 -5.36 0.07
CA ARG A 39 22.95 -5.74 -0.72
C ARG A 39 23.97 -6.50 0.13
N ALA A 40 24.19 -6.07 1.36
CA ALA A 40 25.19 -6.69 2.24
C ALA A 40 24.78 -8.06 2.77
N ARG A 41 23.52 -8.21 3.23
CA ARG A 41 23.09 -9.41 3.96
C ARG A 41 21.78 -10.05 3.47
N GLY A 42 21.12 -9.49 2.47
CA GLY A 42 19.80 -9.89 2.00
C GLY A 42 18.67 -9.18 2.75
N LEU A 43 17.43 -9.47 2.35
CA LEU A 43 16.22 -8.99 3.02
C LEU A 43 15.66 -10.08 3.92
N THR A 44 15.55 -9.81 5.21
CA THR A 44 14.95 -10.70 6.19
C THR A 44 13.46 -10.42 6.32
N LEU A 45 12.64 -11.45 6.13
CA LEU A 45 11.21 -11.45 6.41
C LEU A 45 10.96 -12.27 7.68
N ARG A 46 10.39 -11.62 8.70
CA ARG A 46 9.89 -12.26 9.91
C ARG A 46 8.39 -12.46 9.83
N GLN A 47 7.94 -13.65 10.24
CA GLN A 47 6.53 -14.06 10.23
C GLN A 47 6.21 -14.83 11.53
N PRO A 48 4.92 -15.05 11.87
CA PRO A 48 4.55 -15.80 13.07
C PRO A 48 5.07 -17.24 13.13
N ASP A 49 5.37 -17.82 11.97
CA ASP A 49 5.88 -19.20 11.80
C ASP A 49 7.39 -19.27 11.53
N GLY A 50 8.11 -18.15 11.65
CA GLY A 50 9.56 -18.11 11.54
C GLY A 50 10.09 -16.94 10.72
N GLU A 51 11.38 -16.99 10.41
CA GLU A 51 12.05 -15.98 9.60
C GLU A 51 12.79 -16.59 8.41
N VAL A 52 12.96 -15.81 7.36
CA VAL A 52 13.75 -16.16 6.18
C VAL A 52 14.51 -14.95 5.68
N THR A 53 15.77 -15.16 5.30
CA THR A 53 16.57 -14.15 4.63
C THR A 53 16.77 -14.53 3.17
N ALA A 54 16.28 -13.68 2.27
CA ALA A 54 16.44 -13.83 0.83
C ALA A 54 17.56 -12.93 0.30
N ARG A 55 18.51 -13.51 -0.42
CA ARG A 55 19.55 -12.77 -1.16
C ARG A 55 19.04 -12.51 -2.56
N LEU A 56 18.52 -11.33 -2.79
CA LEU A 56 17.90 -10.89 -4.04
C LEU A 56 18.75 -9.77 -4.67
N ALA A 57 18.65 -9.65 -6.00
CA ALA A 57 19.14 -8.46 -6.68
C ALA A 57 18.47 -7.21 -6.09
N ALA A 58 19.26 -6.17 -5.81
CA ALA A 58 18.75 -4.93 -5.22
C ALA A 58 19.39 -3.71 -5.88
N VAL A 59 18.54 -2.81 -6.38
CA VAL A 59 18.92 -1.61 -7.13
C VAL A 59 18.24 -0.37 -6.51
N ASP A 60 18.70 0.82 -6.87
CA ASP A 60 18.11 2.09 -6.45
C ASP A 60 17.15 2.70 -7.51
N GLY A 61 17.18 2.17 -8.73
CA GLY A 61 16.34 2.61 -9.85
C GLY A 61 16.59 1.75 -11.09
N PRO A 62 15.98 2.13 -12.23
CA PRO A 62 16.33 1.53 -13.51
C PRO A 62 17.74 1.96 -13.93
N ASP A 63 18.37 1.13 -14.74
CA ASP A 63 19.62 1.45 -15.44
C ASP A 63 19.38 1.44 -16.96
N ASP A 64 20.45 1.59 -17.74
CA ASP A 64 20.36 1.58 -19.21
C ASP A 64 20.24 0.18 -19.81
N GLN A 65 20.21 -0.88 -18.98
CA GLN A 65 20.05 -2.24 -19.48
C GLN A 65 18.58 -2.52 -19.76
N PRO A 66 18.25 -3.06 -20.95
CA PRO A 66 16.87 -3.36 -21.29
C PRO A 66 16.26 -4.39 -20.33
N LEU A 67 15.10 -4.04 -19.77
CA LEU A 67 14.30 -4.97 -18.97
C LEU A 67 13.81 -6.14 -19.85
N PRO A 68 13.84 -7.39 -19.37
CA PRO A 68 13.23 -8.51 -20.08
C PRO A 68 11.74 -8.26 -20.36
N ALA A 69 11.28 -8.70 -21.56
CA ALA A 69 9.90 -8.44 -21.99
C ALA A 69 8.82 -9.17 -21.15
N ASP A 70 9.22 -10.16 -20.33
CA ASP A 70 8.35 -10.88 -19.38
C ASP A 70 8.36 -10.28 -17.97
N THR A 71 8.87 -9.06 -17.82
CA THR A 71 8.94 -8.34 -16.54
C THR A 71 7.60 -7.75 -16.16
N VAL A 72 7.21 -7.93 -14.90
CA VAL A 72 6.10 -7.25 -14.23
C VAL A 72 6.68 -6.24 -13.25
N LEU A 73 6.32 -4.97 -13.39
CA LEU A 73 6.66 -3.93 -12.43
C LEU A 73 5.63 -3.91 -11.30
N VAL A 74 6.07 -3.94 -10.04
CA VAL A 74 5.17 -3.93 -8.88
C VAL A 74 5.45 -2.68 -8.04
N LEU A 75 4.56 -1.70 -8.12
CA LEU A 75 4.66 -0.43 -7.41
C LEU A 75 4.12 -0.57 -5.98
N THR A 76 5.01 -0.43 -5.01
CA THR A 76 4.73 -0.59 -3.57
C THR A 76 5.29 0.55 -2.73
N VAL A 77 5.78 1.60 -3.36
CA VAL A 77 6.15 2.84 -2.67
C VAL A 77 4.91 3.47 -2.04
N LYS A 78 5.09 4.37 -1.08
CA LYS A 78 3.97 5.13 -0.55
C LYS A 78 3.42 6.10 -1.59
N SER A 79 2.13 6.42 -1.49
CA SER A 79 1.41 7.22 -2.50
C SER A 79 2.07 8.57 -2.80
N GLN A 80 2.69 9.22 -1.80
CA GLN A 80 3.44 10.47 -2.02
C GLN A 80 4.71 10.31 -2.89
N ASP A 81 5.24 9.09 -3.00
CA ASP A 81 6.43 8.79 -3.79
C ASP A 81 6.07 8.25 -5.20
N THR A 82 4.79 8.01 -5.47
CA THR A 82 4.29 7.41 -6.71
C THR A 82 4.73 8.17 -7.96
N ALA A 83 4.55 9.49 -7.99
CA ALA A 83 4.88 10.29 -9.17
C ALA A 83 6.37 10.20 -9.53
N GLY A 84 7.25 10.27 -8.53
CA GLY A 84 8.69 10.13 -8.74
C GLY A 84 9.09 8.72 -9.19
N ALA A 85 8.45 7.68 -8.64
CA ALA A 85 8.71 6.31 -9.05
C ALA A 85 8.23 6.04 -10.49
N LEU A 86 7.03 6.50 -10.86
CA LEU A 86 6.51 6.36 -12.23
C LEU A 86 7.41 7.08 -13.24
N ALA A 87 7.82 8.32 -12.96
CA ALA A 87 8.69 9.10 -13.82
C ALA A 87 10.08 8.45 -14.02
N ALA A 88 10.60 7.77 -12.99
CA ALA A 88 11.88 7.09 -13.10
C ALA A 88 11.81 5.83 -13.98
N TRP A 89 10.69 5.12 -14.01
CA TRP A 89 10.57 3.81 -14.66
C TRP A 89 9.90 3.83 -16.03
N VAL A 90 9.12 4.87 -16.37
CA VAL A 90 8.30 4.90 -17.59
C VAL A 90 9.13 4.76 -18.87
N ASP A 91 10.30 5.38 -18.92
CA ASP A 91 11.19 5.38 -20.08
C ASP A 91 12.27 4.29 -20.03
N ALA A 92 12.25 3.40 -19.02
CA ALA A 92 13.21 2.30 -18.93
C ALA A 92 13.12 1.41 -20.19
N PRO A 93 14.26 1.08 -20.84
CA PRO A 93 14.24 0.33 -22.09
C PRO A 93 13.77 -1.12 -21.87
N VAL A 94 13.11 -1.69 -22.88
CA VAL A 94 12.62 -3.08 -22.85
C VAL A 94 13.28 -3.88 -23.97
N ALA A 95 13.66 -5.11 -23.67
CA ALA A 95 14.24 -6.04 -24.65
C ALA A 95 13.27 -6.25 -25.83
N GLY A 96 13.80 -6.08 -27.06
CA GLY A 96 13.01 -6.07 -28.27
C GLY A 96 12.43 -4.70 -28.64
N GLY A 97 12.84 -3.62 -27.95
CA GLY A 97 12.48 -2.21 -28.23
C GLY A 97 11.29 -1.70 -27.43
N GLY A 98 11.09 -0.40 -27.45
CA GLY A 98 10.07 0.32 -26.68
C GLY A 98 10.46 0.52 -25.21
N THR A 99 9.55 1.11 -24.44
CA THR A 99 9.76 1.49 -23.05
C THR A 99 8.88 0.65 -22.10
N ALA A 100 9.20 0.70 -20.81
CA ALA A 100 8.41 0.05 -19.77
C ALA A 100 6.96 0.58 -19.75
N GLY A 101 6.78 1.90 -19.91
CA GLY A 101 5.44 2.51 -19.96
C GLY A 101 4.58 2.01 -21.12
N GLU A 102 5.19 1.66 -22.25
CA GLU A 102 4.49 1.17 -23.44
C GLU A 102 4.19 -0.33 -23.39
N ARG A 103 5.04 -1.13 -22.72
CA ARG A 103 5.09 -2.58 -22.94
C ARG A 103 4.99 -3.45 -21.70
N LEU A 104 5.30 -2.93 -20.54
CA LEU A 104 5.31 -3.73 -19.32
C LEU A 104 4.07 -3.47 -18.46
N PRO A 105 3.46 -4.54 -17.91
CA PRO A 105 2.39 -4.36 -16.93
C PRO A 105 2.92 -3.75 -15.64
N LEU A 106 2.16 -2.78 -15.12
CA LEU A 106 2.42 -2.15 -13.84
C LEU A 106 1.35 -2.56 -12.81
N VAL A 107 1.75 -3.34 -11.83
CA VAL A 107 0.91 -3.73 -10.71
C VAL A 107 1.01 -2.68 -9.60
N THR A 108 -0.10 -2.04 -9.21
CA THR A 108 -0.14 -1.05 -8.12
C THR A 108 -0.58 -1.72 -6.81
N ALA A 109 0.39 -2.20 -6.02
CA ALA A 109 0.14 -2.85 -4.74
C ALA A 109 0.25 -1.84 -3.56
N GLN A 110 -0.58 -0.80 -3.60
CA GLN A 110 -0.55 0.34 -2.68
C GLN A 110 -1.93 0.59 -2.05
N ASN A 111 -1.92 1.18 -0.85
CA ASN A 111 -3.14 1.72 -0.25
C ASN A 111 -3.64 2.96 -1.01
N GLY A 112 -4.92 3.32 -0.79
CA GLY A 112 -5.56 4.43 -1.48
C GLY A 112 -6.03 4.06 -2.89
N VAL A 113 -6.50 5.05 -3.63
CA VAL A 113 -7.18 4.89 -4.93
C VAL A 113 -6.69 5.89 -5.99
N ALA A 114 -5.69 6.71 -5.67
CA ALA A 114 -5.17 7.73 -6.57
C ALA A 114 -4.03 7.22 -7.48
N ASN A 115 -3.39 6.12 -7.09
CA ASN A 115 -2.16 5.63 -7.71
C ASN A 115 -2.42 5.08 -9.12
N GLU A 116 -3.52 4.38 -9.32
CA GLU A 116 -3.91 3.75 -10.59
C GLU A 116 -4.14 4.80 -11.67
N ARG A 117 -4.86 5.88 -11.33
CA ARG A 117 -5.11 6.98 -12.25
C ARG A 117 -3.83 7.75 -12.61
N ALA A 118 -2.92 7.89 -11.65
CA ALA A 118 -1.60 8.46 -11.90
C ALA A 118 -0.77 7.56 -12.82
N ALA A 119 -0.77 6.26 -12.55
CA ALA A 119 -0.05 5.26 -13.32
C ALA A 119 -0.54 5.18 -14.77
N LEU A 120 -1.86 5.16 -15.01
CA LEU A 120 -2.44 5.03 -16.36
C LEU A 120 -2.14 6.25 -17.27
N ARG A 121 -1.67 7.37 -16.73
CA ARG A 121 -1.19 8.47 -17.56
C ARG A 121 0.13 8.19 -18.26
N LEU A 122 0.91 7.24 -17.72
CA LEU A 122 2.28 6.96 -18.14
C LEU A 122 2.47 5.51 -18.61
N PHE A 123 1.72 4.57 -18.05
CA PHE A 123 1.79 3.15 -18.38
C PHE A 123 0.51 2.72 -19.09
N ALA A 124 0.67 1.98 -20.18
CA ALA A 124 -0.46 1.52 -20.98
C ALA A 124 -1.29 0.42 -20.28
N ASP A 125 -0.67 -0.34 -19.39
CA ASP A 125 -1.27 -1.51 -18.74
C ASP A 125 -1.08 -1.46 -17.22
N VAL A 126 -2.21 -1.29 -16.46
CA VAL A 126 -2.19 -1.05 -15.01
C VAL A 126 -3.11 -2.02 -14.30
N HIS A 127 -2.56 -2.73 -13.31
CA HIS A 127 -3.21 -3.78 -12.54
C HIS A 127 -3.27 -3.41 -11.05
N PRO A 128 -4.40 -2.88 -10.57
CA PRO A 128 -4.61 -2.62 -9.16
C PRO A 128 -4.55 -3.87 -8.30
N VAL A 129 -3.99 -3.72 -7.11
CA VAL A 129 -4.09 -4.73 -6.05
C VAL A 129 -4.70 -4.10 -4.80
N CYS A 130 -5.82 -4.66 -4.32
CA CYS A 130 -6.32 -4.33 -3.00
C CYS A 130 -5.53 -5.11 -1.95
N VAL A 131 -4.71 -4.40 -1.17
CA VAL A 131 -3.68 -5.01 -0.31
C VAL A 131 -4.15 -5.12 1.14
N TRP A 132 -4.46 -6.32 1.60
CA TRP A 132 -4.63 -6.64 3.02
C TRP A 132 -3.44 -7.46 3.51
N LEU A 133 -2.37 -6.76 3.83
CA LEU A 133 -1.09 -7.32 4.25
C LEU A 133 -0.63 -6.58 5.52
N PRO A 134 -0.88 -7.14 6.71
CA PRO A 134 -0.44 -6.54 7.96
C PRO A 134 1.08 -6.70 8.10
N ALA A 135 1.82 -5.74 7.55
CA ALA A 135 3.28 -5.74 7.55
C ALA A 135 3.85 -4.44 8.11
N THR A 136 5.10 -4.52 8.54
CA THR A 136 5.87 -3.43 9.15
C THR A 136 7.29 -3.43 8.61
N HIS A 137 7.85 -2.24 8.41
CA HIS A 137 9.25 -2.01 8.08
C HIS A 137 9.77 -0.88 8.97
N LEU A 138 10.54 -1.20 9.97
CA LEU A 138 11.13 -0.23 10.90
C LEU A 138 12.66 -0.18 10.79
N GLU A 139 13.30 -1.31 10.51
CA GLU A 139 14.75 -1.46 10.48
C GLU A 139 15.26 -1.76 9.06
N PRO A 140 16.41 -1.17 8.63
CA PRO A 140 17.02 -1.48 7.35
C PRO A 140 17.36 -2.97 7.20
N GLY A 141 16.96 -3.57 6.06
CA GLY A 141 17.20 -4.98 5.75
C GLY A 141 16.22 -5.96 6.39
N MET A 142 15.15 -5.47 7.06
CA MET A 142 14.17 -6.32 7.71
C MET A 142 12.73 -5.84 7.44
N VAL A 143 11.84 -6.78 7.17
CA VAL A 143 10.38 -6.57 7.14
C VAL A 143 9.70 -7.63 8.01
N VAL A 144 8.58 -7.26 8.62
CA VAL A 144 7.77 -8.13 9.48
C VAL A 144 6.37 -8.22 8.90
N ALA A 145 5.87 -9.43 8.69
CA ALA A 145 4.49 -9.68 8.26
C ALA A 145 3.75 -10.46 9.36
N ASN A 146 2.70 -9.85 9.91
CA ASN A 146 1.94 -10.41 11.04
C ASN A 146 0.74 -11.28 10.60
N GLY A 147 0.52 -11.46 9.28
CA GLY A 147 -0.58 -12.27 8.75
C GLY A 147 -0.35 -13.76 8.93
N TYR A 148 -1.41 -14.51 9.34
CA TYR A 148 -1.41 -15.97 9.52
C TYR A 148 -2.84 -16.53 9.30
N PRO A 149 -3.05 -17.71 8.70
CA PRO A 149 -2.04 -18.60 8.09
C PRO A 149 -1.42 -18.05 6.81
N HIS A 150 -2.10 -17.12 6.13
CA HIS A 150 -1.53 -16.44 4.96
C HIS A 150 -0.94 -15.08 5.36
N PRO A 151 0.19 -14.68 4.78
CA PRO A 151 0.81 -13.39 5.12
C PRO A 151 -0.08 -12.21 4.75
N GLY A 152 -0.97 -12.37 3.76
CA GLY A 152 -1.91 -11.35 3.32
C GLY A 152 -2.88 -11.83 2.27
N MET A 153 -3.89 -10.98 1.98
CA MET A 153 -4.84 -11.14 0.89
C MET A 153 -4.64 -9.98 -0.10
N LEU A 154 -4.50 -10.32 -1.37
CA LEU A 154 -4.12 -9.43 -2.46
C LEU A 154 -5.11 -9.62 -3.62
N HIS A 155 -6.19 -8.84 -3.66
CA HIS A 155 -7.15 -8.90 -4.76
C HIS A 155 -6.55 -8.26 -6.00
N VAL A 156 -6.43 -9.01 -7.08
CA VAL A 156 -5.82 -8.58 -8.34
C VAL A 156 -6.90 -8.29 -9.39
N GLY A 157 -6.72 -7.27 -10.19
CA GLY A 157 -7.59 -6.98 -11.32
C GLY A 157 -7.02 -5.88 -12.21
N ARG A 158 -7.71 -5.54 -13.29
CA ARG A 158 -7.28 -4.54 -14.26
C ARG A 158 -7.93 -3.17 -14.00
N TYR A 159 -7.22 -2.09 -14.27
CA TYR A 159 -7.74 -0.73 -14.20
C TYR A 159 -8.26 -0.24 -15.55
N PRO A 160 -9.44 0.44 -15.65
CA PRO A 160 -10.31 0.82 -14.52
C PRO A 160 -11.19 -0.34 -14.02
N SER A 161 -11.35 -1.40 -14.78
CA SER A 161 -12.14 -2.61 -14.47
C SER A 161 -11.76 -3.75 -15.40
N GLY A 162 -12.11 -4.97 -15.01
CA GLY A 162 -11.85 -6.19 -15.79
C GLY A 162 -10.71 -7.02 -15.20
N ALA A 163 -10.35 -8.06 -15.93
CA ALA A 163 -9.21 -8.93 -15.68
C ALA A 163 -8.71 -9.53 -16.98
N ASP A 164 -7.43 -9.84 -17.07
CA ASP A 164 -6.79 -10.44 -18.24
C ASP A 164 -5.75 -11.51 -17.86
N ASP A 165 -4.97 -11.97 -18.84
CA ASP A 165 -3.97 -13.00 -18.63
C ASP A 165 -2.83 -12.56 -17.69
N THR A 166 -2.53 -11.26 -17.64
CA THR A 166 -1.55 -10.70 -16.68
C THR A 166 -2.05 -10.87 -15.25
N ASP A 167 -3.33 -10.53 -14.99
CA ASP A 167 -3.95 -10.71 -13.67
C ASP A 167 -3.95 -12.19 -13.26
N GLN A 168 -4.24 -13.09 -14.20
CA GLN A 168 -4.22 -14.54 -13.96
C GLN A 168 -2.82 -15.01 -13.57
N GLY A 169 -1.79 -14.58 -14.33
CA GLY A 169 -0.40 -14.92 -14.04
C GLY A 169 0.10 -14.37 -12.71
N VAL A 170 -0.18 -13.10 -12.42
CA VAL A 170 0.18 -12.45 -11.14
C VAL A 170 -0.54 -13.11 -9.96
N ALA A 171 -1.83 -13.38 -10.07
CA ALA A 171 -2.61 -14.04 -9.02
C ALA A 171 -2.11 -15.46 -8.75
N ALA A 172 -1.77 -16.24 -9.81
CA ALA A 172 -1.20 -17.56 -9.68
C ALA A 172 0.17 -17.52 -8.96
N ASP A 173 1.04 -16.58 -9.33
CA ASP A 173 2.37 -16.42 -8.72
C ASP A 173 2.26 -15.98 -7.24
N LEU A 174 1.36 -15.06 -6.92
CA LEU A 174 1.09 -14.65 -5.54
C LEU A 174 0.50 -15.80 -4.71
N THR A 175 -0.38 -16.61 -5.30
CA THR A 175 -0.94 -17.81 -4.62
C THR A 175 0.15 -18.83 -4.36
N ALA A 176 1.02 -19.12 -5.33
CA ALA A 176 2.19 -19.98 -5.14
C ALA A 176 3.15 -19.44 -4.07
N ALA A 177 3.21 -18.11 -3.91
CA ALA A 177 3.97 -17.42 -2.86
C ALA A 177 3.27 -17.43 -1.49
N GLY A 178 2.10 -18.10 -1.37
CA GLY A 178 1.36 -18.31 -0.12
C GLY A 178 0.38 -17.19 0.26
N PHE A 179 0.15 -16.22 -0.61
CA PHE A 179 -0.91 -15.21 -0.42
C PHE A 179 -2.28 -15.76 -0.83
N VAL A 180 -3.33 -15.18 -0.31
CA VAL A 180 -4.68 -15.31 -0.87
C VAL A 180 -4.80 -14.26 -1.97
N ALA A 181 -4.86 -14.67 -3.24
CA ALA A 181 -4.81 -13.73 -4.37
C ALA A 181 -5.98 -13.95 -5.37
N PRO A 182 -7.23 -13.66 -4.97
CA PRO A 182 -8.37 -13.79 -5.87
C PRO A 182 -8.36 -12.70 -6.95
N ILE A 183 -8.79 -13.08 -8.16
CA ILE A 183 -9.01 -12.14 -9.25
C ILE A 183 -10.35 -11.44 -9.03
N ARG A 184 -10.35 -10.10 -9.11
CA ARG A 184 -11.52 -9.24 -8.94
C ARG A 184 -11.64 -8.27 -10.11
N PRO A 185 -12.51 -8.52 -11.09
CA PRO A 185 -12.73 -7.57 -12.19
C PRO A 185 -13.19 -6.19 -11.73
N ASP A 186 -13.75 -6.10 -10.53
CA ASP A 186 -14.18 -4.88 -9.83
C ASP A 186 -13.21 -4.46 -8.71
N VAL A 187 -11.91 -4.73 -8.87
CA VAL A 187 -10.88 -4.52 -7.83
C VAL A 187 -10.89 -3.10 -7.24
N MET A 188 -11.23 -2.08 -8.03
CA MET A 188 -11.35 -0.72 -7.53
C MET A 188 -12.48 -0.57 -6.51
N ARG A 189 -13.58 -1.30 -6.63
CA ARG A 189 -14.66 -1.35 -5.64
C ARG A 189 -14.13 -1.83 -4.27
N TRP A 190 -13.24 -2.82 -4.26
CA TRP A 190 -12.55 -3.32 -3.06
C TRP A 190 -11.56 -2.30 -2.50
N LYS A 191 -10.83 -1.59 -3.36
CA LYS A 191 -9.91 -0.53 -2.93
C LYS A 191 -10.64 0.65 -2.29
N TYR A 192 -11.80 1.04 -2.83
CA TYR A 192 -12.64 2.10 -2.24
C TYR A 192 -13.23 1.67 -0.89
N GLY A 193 -13.73 0.44 -0.74
CA GLY A 193 -14.17 -0.09 0.56
C GLY A 193 -13.03 -0.05 1.58
N LYS A 194 -11.86 -0.54 1.18
CA LYS A 194 -10.67 -0.50 2.04
C LYS A 194 -10.22 0.93 2.38
N LEU A 195 -10.41 1.91 1.50
CA LEU A 195 -10.11 3.31 1.81
C LEU A 195 -10.92 3.78 3.02
N LEU A 196 -12.21 3.44 3.12
CA LEU A 196 -13.04 3.77 4.29
C LEU A 196 -12.47 3.17 5.58
N SER A 197 -11.95 1.95 5.54
CA SER A 197 -11.26 1.32 6.68
C SER A 197 -9.96 2.05 7.03
N ASN A 198 -9.24 2.58 6.04
CA ASN A 198 -7.97 3.29 6.22
C ASN A 198 -8.13 4.73 6.75
N LEU A 199 -9.33 5.32 6.73
CA LEU A 199 -9.56 6.67 7.26
C LEU A 199 -9.23 6.78 8.76
N GLY A 200 -9.40 5.69 9.52
CA GLY A 200 -9.00 5.58 10.92
C GLY A 200 -7.49 5.61 11.17
N ASN A 201 -6.65 5.36 10.15
CA ASN A 201 -5.20 5.33 10.33
C ASN A 201 -4.62 6.69 10.73
N GLY A 202 -5.22 7.80 10.23
CA GLY A 202 -4.85 9.15 10.63
C GLY A 202 -5.19 9.43 12.10
N LEU A 203 -6.38 9.03 12.53
CA LEU A 203 -6.81 9.14 13.93
C LEU A 203 -5.91 8.32 14.85
N GLN A 204 -5.60 7.07 14.49
CA GLN A 204 -4.69 6.23 15.26
C GLN A 204 -3.29 6.83 15.37
N ALA A 205 -2.79 7.42 14.30
CA ALA A 205 -1.49 8.07 14.31
C ALA A 205 -1.44 9.30 15.24
N LEU A 206 -2.55 10.03 15.34
CA LEU A 206 -2.68 11.21 16.20
C LEU A 206 -2.95 10.86 17.67
N LEU A 207 -3.89 9.95 17.93
CA LEU A 207 -4.48 9.73 19.26
C LEU A 207 -4.03 8.41 19.93
N GLY A 208 -3.29 7.55 19.20
CA GLY A 208 -2.93 6.24 19.71
C GLY A 208 -4.08 5.24 19.62
N ARG A 209 -4.32 4.47 20.71
CA ARG A 209 -5.35 3.41 20.75
C ARG A 209 -6.70 3.90 21.24
N ASP A 210 -6.73 4.98 21.99
CA ASP A 210 -7.93 5.50 22.67
C ASP A 210 -8.67 6.50 21.78
N ILE A 211 -9.14 6.04 20.62
CA ILE A 211 -9.85 6.86 19.65
C ILE A 211 -11.34 6.81 19.98
N PRO A 212 -12.02 7.96 20.20
CA PRO A 212 -13.47 7.99 20.35
C PRO A 212 -14.16 7.39 19.12
N GLU A 213 -15.07 6.44 19.34
CA GLU A 213 -15.78 5.74 18.25
C GLU A 213 -16.53 6.75 17.36
N ALA A 214 -17.14 7.76 17.95
CA ALA A 214 -17.84 8.81 17.22
C ALA A 214 -16.96 9.56 16.20
N LEU A 215 -15.64 9.67 16.43
CA LEU A 215 -14.72 10.25 15.43
C LEU A 215 -14.47 9.29 14.25
N ILE A 216 -14.34 8.01 14.54
CA ILE A 216 -14.19 6.98 13.49
C ILE A 216 -15.44 6.94 12.62
N GLU A 217 -16.61 6.93 13.25
CA GLU A 217 -17.91 6.96 12.56
C GLU A 217 -18.06 8.21 11.70
N ARG A 218 -17.67 9.37 12.23
CA ARG A 218 -17.77 10.66 11.52
C ARG A 218 -16.91 10.70 10.27
N VAL A 219 -15.62 10.32 10.35
CA VAL A 219 -14.75 10.32 9.15
C VAL A 219 -15.24 9.33 8.10
N ARG A 220 -15.81 8.18 8.53
CA ARG A 220 -16.39 7.19 7.62
C ARG A 220 -17.69 7.68 6.98
N ALA A 221 -18.59 8.30 7.76
CA ALA A 221 -19.83 8.85 7.25
C ALA A 221 -19.60 9.92 6.18
N GLU A 222 -18.61 10.82 6.39
CA GLU A 222 -18.19 11.77 5.35
C GLU A 222 -17.66 11.08 4.10
N GLY A 223 -16.87 10.00 4.26
CA GLY A 223 -16.37 9.19 3.15
C GLY A 223 -17.51 8.55 2.34
N LEU A 224 -18.48 7.95 3.03
CA LEU A 224 -19.67 7.35 2.40
C LEU A 224 -20.50 8.39 1.65
N ALA A 225 -20.72 9.57 2.25
CA ALA A 225 -21.43 10.67 1.59
C ALA A 225 -20.69 11.18 0.33
N ALA A 226 -19.36 11.29 0.39
CA ALA A 226 -18.54 11.66 -0.76
C ALA A 226 -18.61 10.61 -1.87
N PHE A 227 -18.55 9.30 -1.52
CA PHE A 227 -18.70 8.22 -2.51
C PHE A 227 -20.08 8.19 -3.14
N ALA A 228 -21.14 8.38 -2.35
CA ALA A 228 -22.51 8.46 -2.87
C ALA A 228 -22.67 9.60 -3.87
N ALA A 229 -22.17 10.79 -3.54
CA ALA A 229 -22.22 11.96 -4.42
C ALA A 229 -21.39 11.78 -5.70
N ALA A 230 -20.28 11.06 -5.63
CA ALA A 230 -19.41 10.73 -6.75
C ALA A 230 -19.86 9.49 -7.53
N SER A 231 -20.93 8.81 -7.13
CA SER A 231 -21.39 7.53 -7.70
C SER A 231 -20.30 6.44 -7.68
N ILE A 232 -19.49 6.41 -6.63
CA ILE A 232 -18.39 5.45 -6.45
C ILE A 232 -18.91 4.19 -5.75
N ALA A 233 -18.82 3.05 -6.44
CA ALA A 233 -19.10 1.75 -5.86
C ALA A 233 -17.98 1.32 -4.91
N HIS A 234 -18.36 0.75 -3.76
CA HIS A 234 -17.42 0.25 -2.77
C HIS A 234 -17.95 -1.03 -2.10
N THR A 235 -17.09 -1.81 -1.46
CA THR A 235 -17.48 -2.94 -0.63
C THR A 235 -17.94 -2.46 0.74
N SER A 236 -18.85 -3.23 1.36
CA SER A 236 -19.22 -3.00 2.76
C SER A 236 -18.22 -3.68 3.71
N PRO A 237 -18.18 -3.26 4.99
CA PRO A 237 -17.37 -3.93 6.02
C PRO A 237 -17.71 -5.41 6.19
N GLU A 238 -18.98 -5.78 5.99
CA GLU A 238 -19.50 -7.16 6.07
C GLU A 238 -18.95 -8.00 4.91
N GLU A 239 -18.97 -7.47 3.69
CA GLU A 239 -18.36 -8.12 2.51
C GLU A 239 -16.86 -8.32 2.72
N GLU A 240 -16.13 -7.29 3.18
CA GLU A 240 -14.70 -7.38 3.47
C GLU A 240 -14.38 -8.39 4.55
N LYS A 241 -15.21 -8.46 5.60
CA LYS A 241 -15.07 -9.43 6.68
C LYS A 241 -15.36 -10.85 6.21
N ALA A 242 -16.42 -11.05 5.43
CA ALA A 242 -16.78 -12.36 4.86
C ALA A 242 -15.69 -12.88 3.91
N GLU A 243 -15.16 -12.02 3.05
CA GLU A 243 -14.07 -12.37 2.12
C GLU A 243 -12.78 -12.74 2.85
N ARG A 244 -12.39 -11.97 3.84
CA ARG A 244 -11.16 -12.22 4.59
C ARG A 244 -11.29 -13.42 5.52
N GLY A 245 -12.43 -13.60 6.18
CA GLY A 245 -12.69 -14.69 7.12
C GLY A 245 -11.51 -14.88 8.08
N ASP A 246 -11.09 -16.13 8.22
CA ASP A 246 -9.93 -16.56 9.00
C ASP A 246 -8.64 -16.70 8.16
N LEU A 247 -8.67 -16.31 6.89
CA LEU A 247 -7.55 -16.48 5.96
C LEU A 247 -6.37 -15.57 6.29
N VAL A 248 -6.63 -14.39 6.88
CA VAL A 248 -5.58 -13.45 7.30
C VAL A 248 -5.90 -12.90 8.68
N GLN A 249 -5.42 -13.56 9.71
CA GLN A 249 -5.45 -13.10 11.09
C GLN A 249 -4.14 -12.42 11.45
N GLN A 250 -4.17 -11.43 12.34
CA GLN A 250 -2.93 -10.84 12.83
C GLN A 250 -2.41 -11.64 14.04
N ARG A 251 -1.17 -12.11 13.97
CA ARG A 251 -0.48 -12.77 15.09
C ARG A 251 0.80 -12.02 15.46
N PRO A 252 1.19 -12.05 16.74
CA PRO A 252 2.48 -11.53 17.16
C PRO A 252 3.63 -12.26 16.44
N VAL A 253 4.72 -11.52 16.21
CA VAL A 253 6.01 -12.07 15.77
C VAL A 253 6.99 -11.81 16.90
N ASP A 254 7.72 -12.83 17.34
CA ASP A 254 8.64 -12.78 18.50
C ASP A 254 7.99 -12.22 19.79
N GLY A 255 6.71 -12.49 19.99
CA GLY A 255 5.95 -12.00 21.15
C GLY A 255 5.46 -10.55 21.01
N GLU A 256 5.87 -9.84 19.97
CA GLU A 256 5.47 -8.45 19.72
C GLU A 256 4.31 -8.37 18.74
N GLY A 257 3.23 -7.73 19.18
CA GLY A 257 2.11 -7.36 18.31
C GLY A 257 2.49 -6.21 17.38
N ARG A 258 1.73 -6.05 16.28
CA ARG A 258 1.91 -4.92 15.36
C ARG A 258 1.70 -3.59 16.08
N SER A 259 2.69 -2.70 15.99
CA SER A 259 2.74 -1.43 16.73
C SER A 259 1.76 -0.35 16.24
N GLY A 260 1.06 -0.56 15.12
CA GLY A 260 0.07 0.40 14.59
C GLY A 260 -0.06 0.34 13.07
N GLY A 261 -0.95 1.18 12.52
CA GLY A 261 -1.18 1.33 11.09
C GLY A 261 -0.02 2.01 10.34
N SER A 262 -0.12 2.07 9.01
CA SER A 262 0.95 2.63 8.15
C SER A 262 1.26 4.11 8.45
N THR A 263 0.26 4.91 8.80
CA THR A 263 0.43 6.33 9.16
C THR A 263 1.13 6.47 10.51
N TRP A 264 0.76 5.65 11.51
CA TRP A 264 1.45 5.59 12.80
C TRP A 264 2.93 5.25 12.62
N GLN A 265 3.24 4.20 11.84
CA GLN A 265 4.62 3.80 11.53
C GLN A 265 5.44 4.92 10.86
N SER A 266 4.79 5.74 10.03
CA SER A 266 5.46 6.88 9.38
C SER A 266 5.82 7.98 10.38
N LEU A 267 4.92 8.31 11.32
CA LEU A 267 5.21 9.26 12.40
C LEU A 267 6.30 8.71 13.33
N ALA A 268 6.18 7.45 13.75
CA ALA A 268 7.15 6.81 14.64
C ALA A 268 8.58 6.79 14.07
N ARG A 269 8.72 6.59 12.74
CA ARG A 269 10.02 6.63 12.05
C ARG A 269 10.53 8.03 11.76
N GLY A 270 9.72 9.07 11.93
CA GLY A 270 10.10 10.43 11.59
C GLY A 270 10.43 10.63 10.09
N THR A 271 9.75 9.91 9.19
CA THR A 271 10.06 9.92 7.75
C THR A 271 9.78 11.26 7.05
N GLY A 272 9.23 12.25 7.75
CA GLY A 272 8.91 13.56 7.20
C GLY A 272 7.68 13.59 6.27
N SER A 273 7.03 12.46 6.02
CA SER A 273 5.82 12.38 5.17
C SER A 273 4.92 11.22 5.56
N THR A 274 3.63 11.33 5.21
CA THR A 274 2.61 10.30 5.44
C THR A 274 1.66 10.22 4.26
N GLU A 275 0.91 9.13 4.16
CA GLU A 275 -0.11 8.92 3.11
C GLU A 275 -1.44 9.63 3.40
N VAL A 276 -1.55 10.45 4.46
CA VAL A 276 -2.82 11.07 4.86
C VAL A 276 -3.46 11.89 3.74
N ASP A 277 -2.65 12.51 2.87
CA ASP A 277 -3.13 13.30 1.73
C ASP A 277 -3.79 12.42 0.64
N HIS A 278 -3.47 11.12 0.60
CA HIS A 278 -4.03 10.13 -0.32
C HIS A 278 -5.05 9.18 0.35
N LEU A 279 -5.32 9.37 1.64
CA LEU A 279 -6.33 8.65 2.40
C LEU A 279 -7.46 9.60 2.82
N ASN A 280 -7.37 10.28 3.98
CA ASN A 280 -8.35 11.30 4.37
C ASN A 280 -8.42 12.45 3.36
N GLY A 281 -7.28 12.81 2.75
CA GLY A 281 -7.21 13.82 1.69
C GLY A 281 -7.96 13.44 0.41
N GLU A 282 -8.09 12.16 0.10
CA GLU A 282 -8.93 11.70 -1.04
C GLU A 282 -10.41 11.97 -0.77
N ILE A 283 -10.88 11.72 0.45
CA ILE A 283 -12.25 12.08 0.85
C ILE A 283 -12.47 13.59 0.80
N THR A 284 -11.47 14.37 1.25
CA THR A 284 -11.48 15.83 1.13
C THR A 284 -11.59 16.29 -0.32
N LEU A 285 -10.84 15.66 -1.22
CA LEU A 285 -10.87 15.95 -2.66
C LEU A 285 -12.25 15.66 -3.24
N LEU A 286 -12.78 14.46 -3.02
CA LEU A 286 -14.10 14.07 -3.49
C LEU A 286 -15.20 14.99 -2.93
N GLY A 287 -15.13 15.33 -1.64
CA GLY A 287 -16.07 16.27 -1.03
C GLY A 287 -16.08 17.64 -1.74
N ARG A 288 -14.91 18.17 -2.08
CA ARG A 288 -14.78 19.43 -2.82
C ARG A 288 -15.30 19.35 -4.26
N LEU A 289 -15.02 18.25 -4.95
CA LEU A 289 -15.45 18.03 -6.34
C LEU A 289 -16.97 17.87 -6.45
N HIS A 290 -17.61 17.29 -5.43
CA HIS A 290 -19.04 16.96 -5.46
C HIS A 290 -19.89 17.77 -4.47
N GLY A 291 -19.32 18.82 -3.84
CA GLY A 291 -20.06 19.71 -2.94
C GLY A 291 -20.47 19.06 -1.60
N VAL A 292 -19.77 18.02 -1.13
CA VAL A 292 -20.04 17.33 0.13
C VAL A 292 -19.10 17.86 1.22
N PRO A 293 -19.60 18.38 2.35
CA PRO A 293 -18.76 18.79 3.47
C PRO A 293 -18.02 17.59 4.10
N THR A 294 -16.70 17.72 4.30
CA THR A 294 -15.85 16.69 4.91
C THR A 294 -14.96 17.25 6.03
N PRO A 295 -15.53 17.98 7.03
CA PRO A 295 -14.74 18.70 8.02
C PRO A 295 -13.86 17.79 8.87
N ALA A 296 -14.32 16.59 9.25
CA ALA A 296 -13.52 15.66 10.04
C ALA A 296 -12.32 15.11 9.27
N ASN A 297 -12.49 14.73 8.00
CA ASN A 297 -11.37 14.28 7.15
C ASN A 297 -10.38 15.42 6.90
N VAL A 298 -10.85 16.66 6.68
CA VAL A 298 -9.99 17.85 6.55
C VAL A 298 -9.19 18.08 7.84
N ALA A 299 -9.82 17.99 9.02
CA ALA A 299 -9.17 18.17 10.30
C ALA A 299 -8.09 17.09 10.54
N VAL A 300 -8.41 15.81 10.30
CA VAL A 300 -7.45 14.71 10.42
C VAL A 300 -6.27 14.93 9.48
N GLN A 301 -6.51 15.26 8.22
CA GLN A 301 -5.47 15.54 7.24
C GLN A 301 -4.53 16.65 7.71
N ARG A 302 -5.09 17.78 8.17
CA ARG A 302 -4.32 18.92 8.66
C ARG A 302 -3.55 18.60 9.95
N ALA A 303 -4.17 17.91 10.89
CA ALA A 303 -3.54 17.52 12.15
C ALA A 303 -2.36 16.55 11.93
N VAL A 304 -2.50 15.56 11.06
CA VAL A 304 -1.39 14.64 10.72
C VAL A 304 -0.26 15.39 10.02
N ARG A 305 -0.54 16.27 9.06
CA ARG A 305 0.48 17.11 8.40
C ARG A 305 1.21 18.01 9.41
N ARG A 306 0.47 18.55 10.38
CA ARG A 306 1.06 19.33 11.46
C ARG A 306 1.93 18.46 12.37
N ALA A 307 1.46 17.27 12.76
CA ALA A 307 2.24 16.33 13.56
C ALA A 307 3.57 15.96 12.89
N VAL A 308 3.58 15.75 11.57
CA VAL A 308 4.80 15.54 10.79
C VAL A 308 5.73 16.75 10.87
N ARG A 309 5.22 17.95 10.56
CA ARG A 309 6.02 19.20 10.51
C ARG A 309 6.61 19.55 11.88
N GLU A 310 5.84 19.41 12.93
CA GLU A 310 6.21 19.78 14.30
C GLU A 310 6.86 18.62 15.08
N ARG A 311 7.03 17.45 14.43
CA ARG A 311 7.61 16.23 15.01
C ARG A 311 6.90 15.77 16.28
N ILE A 312 5.56 15.91 16.31
CA ILE A 312 4.75 15.38 17.40
C ILE A 312 4.80 13.86 17.36
N ALA A 313 5.09 13.25 18.50
CA ALA A 313 5.16 11.79 18.60
C ALA A 313 3.81 11.14 18.25
N ALA A 314 3.87 9.94 17.66
CA ALA A 314 2.66 9.17 17.37
C ALA A 314 1.85 8.91 18.64
N GLY A 315 0.55 9.19 18.59
CA GLY A 315 -0.38 9.07 19.72
C GLY A 315 -0.39 10.26 20.70
N ALA A 316 0.40 11.31 20.44
CA ALA A 316 0.55 12.43 21.39
C ALA A 316 -0.20 13.72 20.98
N PHE A 317 -0.98 13.68 19.92
CA PHE A 317 -1.77 14.86 19.50
C PHE A 317 -2.98 15.05 20.42
N PRO A 318 -3.25 16.29 20.95
CA PRO A 318 -4.35 16.52 21.89
C PRO A 318 -5.73 16.33 21.24
N LEU A 319 -6.56 15.45 21.79
CA LEU A 319 -7.93 15.19 21.30
C LEU A 319 -8.76 16.48 21.22
N ALA A 320 -8.76 17.30 22.29
CA ALA A 320 -9.54 18.54 22.35
C ALA A 320 -9.12 19.55 21.24
N GLU A 321 -7.88 19.49 20.77
CA GLU A 321 -7.43 20.33 19.66
C GLU A 321 -7.96 19.80 18.33
N LEU A 322 -7.94 18.48 18.12
CA LEU A 322 -8.54 17.88 16.94
C LEU A 322 -10.04 18.18 16.86
N GLU A 323 -10.77 18.06 17.96
CA GLU A 323 -12.20 18.37 18.03
C GLU A 323 -12.50 19.84 17.66
N LYS A 324 -11.69 20.79 18.15
CA LYS A 324 -11.79 22.21 17.74
C LYS A 324 -11.54 22.42 16.24
N MET A 325 -10.72 21.59 15.62
CA MET A 325 -10.48 21.68 14.18
C MET A 325 -11.62 21.11 13.33
N ILE A 326 -12.49 20.29 13.94
CA ILE A 326 -13.65 19.66 13.29
C ILE A 326 -14.92 20.53 13.44
N ALA A 327 -15.02 21.29 14.53
CA ALA A 327 -16.14 22.19 14.81
C ALA A 327 -16.20 23.36 13.82
#